data_1d3b85d130ae47544d88457be7d2dae0
#
_entry.id   1d3b85d130ae47544d88457be7d2dae0
#
_cell.length_a   1.000
_cell.length_b   1.000
_cell.length_c   1.000
_cell.angle_alpha   90.00
_cell.angle_beta   90.00
_cell.angle_gamma   90.00
#
_symmetry.space_group_name_H-M   'P 1'
#
loop_
_entity.id
_entity.type
_entity.pdbx_description
1 polymer ?
#
loop_
_entity_poly.entity_id
_entity_poly.type
_entity_poly.pdbx_seq_one_letter_code
_entity_poly.pdbx_strand_id
1 'polypeptide(L)'
;IFLVPEEFDLPAMRLSKYVRINAPFYPHFSEEILYECLKDFDLSADIRLGELSMGQKKKAFMSFALATNTRLLLMDEPTNGLDIPSKSQFRKVVARHMNDSRTLVISTHQVRDVDMLLDHVAIIDGKRLLLNRSIADICSRLRFEERPVGADVSDALYIQPSFQGNAVICHNEKDDDTPLNLELLFNALQENAASLGL
;
A
#
# COMPACT_ATOMS: atom_id res chain seq x y z
N ILE A 1 10.11 14.10 7.29
CA ILE A 1 8.79 13.47 7.16
C ILE A 1 8.00 14.20 6.07
N PHE A 2 7.27 13.47 5.24
CA PHE A 2 6.26 14.00 4.34
C PHE A 2 4.96 13.22 4.49
N LEU A 3 3.81 13.91 4.41
CA LEU A 3 2.48 13.31 4.46
C LEU A 3 1.72 13.60 3.16
N VAL A 4 1.19 12.56 2.54
CA VAL A 4 0.19 12.63 1.48
C VAL A 4 -1.15 12.25 2.11
N PRO A 5 -2.02 13.22 2.44
CA PRO A 5 -3.34 12.91 3.00
C PRO A 5 -4.27 12.40 1.90
N GLU A 6 -5.35 11.74 2.27
CA GLU A 6 -6.38 11.25 1.34
C GLU A 6 -7.00 12.39 0.53
N GLU A 7 -7.39 13.46 1.23
CA GLU A 7 -7.97 14.66 0.64
C GLU A 7 -7.00 15.84 0.75
N PHE A 8 -6.79 16.53 -0.34
CA PHE A 8 -5.95 17.71 -0.41
C PHE A 8 -6.31 18.58 -1.61
N ASP A 9 -5.96 19.85 -1.53
CA ASP A 9 -6.04 20.79 -2.64
C ASP A 9 -4.66 21.21 -3.11
N LEU A 10 -4.50 21.26 -4.44
CA LEU A 10 -3.31 21.84 -5.06
C LEU A 10 -3.63 23.25 -5.58
N PRO A 11 -2.72 24.21 -5.38
CA PRO A 11 -2.95 25.59 -5.82
C PRO A 11 -3.00 25.69 -7.35
N ALA A 12 -3.77 26.65 -7.86
CA ALA A 12 -3.92 26.90 -9.30
C ALA A 12 -2.64 27.55 -9.87
N MET A 13 -1.54 26.78 -9.92
CA MET A 13 -0.26 27.22 -10.48
C MET A 13 0.39 26.11 -11.31
N ARG A 14 1.49 26.43 -12.04
CA ARG A 14 2.32 25.43 -12.71
C ARG A 14 3.08 24.57 -11.70
N LEU A 15 3.28 23.29 -12.01
CA LEU A 15 4.06 22.37 -11.20
C LEU A 15 5.48 22.92 -10.94
N SER A 16 6.14 23.48 -11.94
CA SER A 16 7.47 24.08 -11.80
C SER A 16 7.52 25.20 -10.75
N LYS A 17 6.46 26.03 -10.66
CA LYS A 17 6.35 27.05 -9.62
C LYS A 17 6.11 26.43 -8.25
N TYR A 18 5.27 25.39 -8.16
CA TYR A 18 5.02 24.65 -6.93
C TYR A 18 6.32 24.02 -6.39
N VAL A 19 7.07 23.35 -7.25
CA VAL A 19 8.39 22.77 -6.91
C VAL A 19 9.35 23.84 -6.41
N ARG A 20 9.50 24.94 -7.12
CA ARG A 20 10.40 26.03 -6.73
C ARG A 20 10.10 26.60 -5.33
N ILE A 21 8.82 26.63 -4.94
CA ILE A 21 8.40 27.15 -3.63
C ILE A 21 8.61 26.11 -2.53
N ASN A 22 8.31 24.84 -2.79
CA ASN A 22 8.24 23.82 -1.76
C ASN A 22 9.50 22.96 -1.64
N ALA A 23 10.23 22.70 -2.73
CA ALA A 23 11.44 21.89 -2.71
C ALA A 23 12.52 22.37 -1.71
N PRO A 24 12.73 23.69 -1.49
CA PRO A 24 13.72 24.15 -0.51
C PRO A 24 13.49 23.71 0.93
N PHE A 25 12.28 23.29 1.28
CA PHE A 25 11.98 22.71 2.61
C PHE A 25 12.46 21.27 2.78
N TYR A 26 12.91 20.62 1.69
CA TYR A 26 13.35 19.22 1.66
C TYR A 26 14.79 19.14 1.17
N PRO A 27 15.79 19.05 2.09
CA PRO A 27 17.21 19.12 1.74
C PRO A 27 17.68 18.04 0.75
N HIS A 28 16.94 16.93 0.66
CA HIS A 28 17.25 15.81 -0.24
C HIS A 28 16.29 15.74 -1.45
N PHE A 29 15.58 16.84 -1.75
CA PHE A 29 14.68 16.87 -2.89
C PHE A 29 15.44 16.55 -4.19
N SER A 30 14.89 15.64 -4.99
CA SER A 30 15.46 15.22 -6.27
C SER A 30 14.50 15.55 -7.41
N GLU A 31 14.91 16.47 -8.28
CA GLU A 31 14.17 16.74 -9.52
C GLU A 31 14.16 15.54 -10.45
N GLU A 32 15.21 14.71 -10.44
CA GLU A 32 15.29 13.49 -11.23
C GLU A 32 14.18 12.52 -10.84
N ILE A 33 14.02 12.22 -9.54
CA ILE A 33 12.93 11.39 -9.03
C ILE A 33 11.56 11.98 -9.41
N LEU A 34 11.39 13.30 -9.30
CA LEU A 34 10.14 13.95 -9.69
C LEU A 34 9.79 13.67 -11.16
N TYR A 35 10.74 13.90 -12.08
CA TYR A 35 10.48 13.73 -13.50
C TYR A 35 10.31 12.26 -13.90
N GLU A 36 11.01 11.34 -13.27
CA GLU A 36 10.80 9.91 -13.47
C GLU A 36 9.40 9.47 -13.01
N CYS A 37 8.97 9.91 -11.82
CA CYS A 37 7.62 9.63 -11.32
C CYS A 37 6.54 10.20 -12.24
N LEU A 38 6.69 11.46 -12.70
CA LEU A 38 5.73 12.06 -13.62
C LEU A 38 5.64 11.27 -14.92
N LYS A 39 6.79 10.86 -15.47
CA LYS A 39 6.83 10.02 -16.69
C LYS A 39 6.14 8.68 -16.49
N ASP A 40 6.41 7.99 -15.38
CA ASP A 40 5.78 6.70 -15.08
C ASP A 40 4.27 6.83 -14.82
N PHE A 41 3.79 7.99 -14.39
CA PHE A 41 2.37 8.33 -14.23
C PHE A 41 1.72 8.93 -15.50
N ASP A 42 2.44 8.99 -16.62
CA ASP A 42 1.98 9.61 -17.88
C ASP A 42 1.55 11.07 -17.71
N LEU A 43 2.29 11.83 -16.87
CA LEU A 43 2.07 13.26 -16.68
C LEU A 43 3.18 14.09 -17.34
N SER A 44 2.78 15.18 -17.98
CA SER A 44 3.75 16.18 -18.49
C SER A 44 4.41 16.94 -17.34
N ALA A 45 5.66 17.33 -17.52
CA ALA A 45 6.33 18.21 -16.56
C ALA A 45 5.77 19.65 -16.57
N ASP A 46 5.19 20.10 -17.69
CA ASP A 46 4.59 21.44 -17.84
C ASP A 46 3.07 21.39 -17.63
N ILE A 47 2.66 21.02 -16.41
CA ILE A 47 1.24 20.95 -16.04
C ILE A 47 0.83 22.10 -15.14
N ARG A 48 -0.45 22.48 -15.26
CA ARG A 48 -1.12 23.39 -14.33
C ARG A 48 -1.92 22.59 -13.32
N LEU A 49 -1.53 22.64 -12.07
CA LEU A 49 -2.10 21.80 -10.99
C LEU A 49 -3.60 22.00 -10.80
N GLY A 50 -4.09 23.23 -11.04
CA GLY A 50 -5.53 23.53 -10.91
C GLY A 50 -6.42 22.95 -12.02
N GLU A 51 -5.82 22.55 -13.17
CA GLU A 51 -6.54 22.02 -14.34
C GLU A 51 -6.59 20.47 -14.35
N LEU A 52 -5.90 19.83 -13.40
CA LEU A 52 -5.82 18.38 -13.29
C LEU A 52 -7.11 17.76 -12.75
N SER A 53 -7.46 16.58 -13.25
CA SER A 53 -8.45 15.72 -12.60
C SER A 53 -7.96 15.29 -11.21
N MET A 54 -8.85 14.78 -10.34
CA MET A 54 -8.46 14.34 -9.01
C MET A 54 -7.38 13.23 -9.05
N GLY A 55 -7.53 12.25 -9.92
CA GLY A 55 -6.51 11.20 -10.11
C GLY A 55 -5.16 11.75 -10.59
N GLN A 56 -5.17 12.72 -11.51
CA GLN A 56 -3.94 13.39 -11.96
C GLN A 56 -3.32 14.25 -10.84
N LYS A 57 -4.14 14.93 -10.02
CA LYS A 57 -3.65 15.67 -8.84
C LYS A 57 -2.95 14.72 -7.86
N LYS A 58 -3.55 13.54 -7.57
CA LYS A 58 -2.93 12.52 -6.72
C LYS A 58 -1.59 12.06 -7.29
N LYS A 59 -1.52 11.71 -8.56
CA LYS A 59 -0.27 11.31 -9.23
C LYS A 59 0.81 12.40 -9.14
N ALA A 60 0.46 13.65 -9.45
CA ALA A 60 1.39 14.79 -9.36
C ALA A 60 1.89 15.02 -7.93
N PHE A 61 1.00 14.93 -6.93
CA PHE A 61 1.36 15.12 -5.54
C PHE A 61 2.20 13.96 -4.98
N MET A 62 1.90 12.73 -5.34
CA MET A 62 2.73 11.56 -5.01
C MET A 62 4.11 11.65 -5.66
N SER A 63 4.20 12.14 -6.91
CA SER A 63 5.48 12.38 -7.57
C SER A 63 6.33 13.38 -6.79
N PHE A 64 5.72 14.47 -6.34
CA PHE A 64 6.40 15.45 -5.48
C PHE A 64 6.81 14.83 -4.14
N ALA A 65 5.92 14.06 -3.50
CA ALA A 65 6.18 13.41 -2.22
C ALA A 65 7.37 12.45 -2.28
N LEU A 66 7.45 11.61 -3.30
CA LEU A 66 8.58 10.71 -3.52
C LEU A 66 9.87 11.49 -3.78
N ALA A 67 9.78 12.58 -4.54
CA ALA A 67 10.91 13.47 -4.86
C ALA A 67 11.45 14.22 -3.64
N THR A 68 10.66 14.42 -2.57
CA THR A 68 11.16 15.01 -1.31
C THR A 68 12.29 14.20 -0.70
N ASN A 69 12.38 12.93 -1.06
CA ASN A 69 13.39 11.98 -0.60
C ASN A 69 13.53 11.95 0.93
N THR A 70 12.40 12.11 1.63
CA THR A 70 12.33 12.08 3.09
C THR A 70 12.49 10.65 3.60
N ARG A 71 13.09 10.49 4.79
CA ARG A 71 13.29 9.19 5.44
C ARG A 71 11.99 8.52 5.85
N LEU A 72 10.95 9.30 6.15
CA LEU A 72 9.61 8.82 6.48
C LEU A 72 8.59 9.49 5.56
N LEU A 73 7.90 8.67 4.79
CA LEU A 73 6.81 9.06 3.91
C LEU A 73 5.52 8.40 4.41
N LEU A 74 4.51 9.20 4.70
CA LEU A 74 3.19 8.74 5.11
C LEU A 74 2.21 8.96 3.96
N MET A 75 1.42 7.97 3.62
CA MET A 75 0.38 8.07 2.58
C MET A 75 -0.95 7.55 3.13
N ASP A 76 -1.95 8.40 3.11
CA ASP A 76 -3.30 8.07 3.54
C ASP A 76 -4.18 7.80 2.32
N GLU A 77 -4.70 6.59 2.20
CA GLU A 77 -5.53 6.10 1.09
C GLU A 77 -5.00 6.52 -0.31
N PRO A 78 -3.72 6.26 -0.63
CA PRO A 78 -3.09 6.81 -1.83
C PRO A 78 -3.72 6.31 -3.14
N THR A 79 -4.32 5.11 -3.12
CA THR A 79 -4.92 4.48 -4.31
C THR A 79 -6.42 4.76 -4.44
N ASN A 80 -7.04 5.38 -3.43
CA ASN A 80 -8.46 5.72 -3.49
C ASN A 80 -8.74 6.72 -4.63
N GLY A 81 -9.75 6.40 -5.48
CA GLY A 81 -10.11 7.21 -6.65
C GLY A 81 -9.16 7.09 -7.85
N LEU A 82 -8.17 6.19 -7.81
CA LEU A 82 -7.37 5.83 -8.98
C LEU A 82 -8.04 4.70 -9.78
N ASP A 83 -7.92 4.76 -11.11
CA ASP A 83 -8.30 3.66 -11.97
C ASP A 83 -7.28 2.49 -11.92
N ILE A 84 -7.65 1.33 -12.47
CA ILE A 84 -6.81 0.12 -12.42
C ILE A 84 -5.41 0.35 -13.01
N PRO A 85 -5.23 0.98 -14.19
CA PRO A 85 -3.91 1.30 -14.71
C PRO A 85 -3.09 2.19 -13.77
N SER A 86 -3.72 3.21 -13.18
CA SER A 86 -3.05 4.15 -12.25
C SER A 86 -2.62 3.47 -10.94
N LYS A 87 -3.38 2.51 -10.43
CA LYS A 87 -2.98 1.68 -9.29
C LYS A 87 -1.72 0.85 -9.61
N SER A 88 -1.65 0.29 -10.82
CA SER A 88 -0.45 -0.43 -11.27
C SER A 88 0.76 0.50 -11.41
N GLN A 89 0.56 1.70 -11.97
CA GLN A 89 1.60 2.73 -12.05
C GLN A 89 2.10 3.13 -10.65
N PHE A 90 1.18 3.33 -9.69
CA PHE A 90 1.51 3.65 -8.30
C PHE A 90 2.46 2.60 -7.69
N ARG A 91 2.11 1.31 -7.78
CA ARG A 91 2.98 0.23 -7.26
C ARG A 91 4.38 0.26 -7.88
N LYS A 92 4.46 0.42 -9.21
CA LYS A 92 5.72 0.50 -9.94
C LYS A 92 6.57 1.68 -9.49
N VAL A 93 5.96 2.86 -9.37
CA VAL A 93 6.66 4.10 -8.98
C VAL A 93 7.17 4.00 -7.55
N VAL A 94 6.35 3.51 -6.62
CA VAL A 94 6.75 3.32 -5.23
C VAL A 94 7.90 2.30 -5.14
N ALA A 95 7.75 1.13 -5.74
CA ALA A 95 8.80 0.09 -5.71
C ALA A 95 10.14 0.57 -6.26
N ARG A 96 10.13 1.47 -7.28
CA ARG A 96 11.36 2.02 -7.88
C ARG A 96 12.07 3.02 -6.98
N HIS A 97 11.32 3.85 -6.24
CA HIS A 97 11.87 5.01 -5.52
C HIS A 97 11.96 4.82 -4.00
N MET A 98 11.55 3.64 -3.51
CA MET A 98 11.81 3.24 -2.12
C MET A 98 13.10 2.43 -2.03
N ASN A 99 13.81 2.59 -0.91
CA ASN A 99 15.05 1.89 -0.59
C ASN A 99 15.20 1.73 0.94
N ASP A 100 16.20 0.99 1.39
CA ASP A 100 16.41 0.65 2.81
C ASP A 100 16.62 1.86 3.74
N SER A 101 16.92 3.04 3.18
CA SER A 101 17.09 4.27 3.96
C SER A 101 15.78 5.01 4.22
N ARG A 102 14.66 4.55 3.62
CA ARG A 102 13.36 5.21 3.68
C ARG A 102 12.29 4.26 4.22
N THR A 103 11.40 4.80 5.01
CA THR A 103 10.21 4.10 5.48
C THR A 103 8.98 4.70 4.83
N LEU A 104 8.15 3.87 4.22
CA LEU A 104 6.83 4.22 3.72
C LEU A 104 5.77 3.60 4.63
N VAL A 105 4.87 4.41 5.14
CA VAL A 105 3.68 3.95 5.86
C VAL A 105 2.45 4.29 5.03
N ILE A 106 1.66 3.28 4.71
CA ILE A 106 0.40 3.43 3.96
C ILE A 106 -0.74 3.05 4.89
N SER A 107 -1.69 3.97 5.12
CA SER A 107 -2.99 3.64 5.67
C SER A 107 -3.97 3.38 4.52
N THR A 108 -4.65 2.24 4.52
CA THR A 108 -5.65 1.91 3.49
C THR A 108 -6.59 0.81 3.95
N HIS A 109 -7.82 0.86 3.44
CA HIS A 109 -8.78 -0.23 3.50
C HIS A 109 -8.79 -1.06 2.20
N GLN A 110 -8.07 -0.63 1.16
CA GLN A 110 -7.93 -1.32 -0.13
C GLN A 110 -6.62 -2.12 -0.19
N VAL A 111 -6.49 -3.12 0.69
CA VAL A 111 -5.23 -3.87 0.90
C VAL A 111 -4.66 -4.50 -0.37
N ARG A 112 -5.53 -4.97 -1.30
CA ARG A 112 -5.12 -5.58 -2.59
C ARG A 112 -4.34 -4.63 -3.50
N ASP A 113 -4.48 -3.32 -3.29
CA ASP A 113 -3.77 -2.34 -4.10
C ASP A 113 -2.30 -2.20 -3.72
N VAL A 114 -1.93 -2.61 -2.51
CA VAL A 114 -0.61 -2.36 -1.92
C VAL A 114 0.09 -3.61 -1.38
N ASP A 115 -0.57 -4.77 -1.37
CA ASP A 115 -0.07 -6.03 -0.80
C ASP A 115 1.35 -6.40 -1.27
N MET A 116 1.66 -6.20 -2.55
CA MET A 116 2.98 -6.47 -3.13
C MET A 116 4.07 -5.45 -2.74
N LEU A 117 3.73 -4.39 -2.01
CA LEU A 117 4.69 -3.35 -1.59
C LEU A 117 5.10 -3.48 -0.12
N LEU A 118 4.38 -4.32 0.64
CA LEU A 118 4.49 -4.38 2.08
C LEU A 118 5.54 -5.38 2.53
N ASP A 119 6.28 -5.04 3.57
CA ASP A 119 7.14 -5.93 4.34
C ASP A 119 6.62 -6.12 5.77
N HIS A 120 5.76 -5.21 6.23
CA HIS A 120 5.20 -5.20 7.57
C HIS A 120 3.73 -4.77 7.56
N VAL A 121 2.92 -5.35 8.44
CA VAL A 121 1.49 -5.06 8.56
C VAL A 121 1.12 -4.73 9.99
N ALA A 122 0.39 -3.63 10.17
CA ALA A 122 -0.29 -3.28 11.40
C ALA A 122 -1.80 -3.24 11.13
N ILE A 123 -2.59 -4.07 11.82
CA ILE A 123 -4.04 -4.10 11.70
C ILE A 123 -4.65 -3.47 12.95
N ILE A 124 -5.46 -2.44 12.73
CA ILE A 124 -6.13 -1.67 13.79
C ILE A 124 -7.63 -1.81 13.60
N ASP A 125 -8.33 -2.18 14.67
CA ASP A 125 -9.80 -2.17 14.72
C ASP A 125 -10.27 -1.30 15.90
N GLY A 126 -10.98 -0.23 15.58
CA GLY A 126 -11.38 0.77 16.54
C GLY A 126 -10.19 1.36 17.30
N LYS A 127 -10.03 1.01 18.58
CA LYS A 127 -8.91 1.48 19.44
C LYS A 127 -7.91 0.37 19.78
N ARG A 128 -7.98 -0.77 19.10
CA ARG A 128 -7.14 -1.94 19.38
C ARG A 128 -6.21 -2.21 18.22
N LEU A 129 -4.95 -2.44 18.53
CA LEU A 129 -3.98 -3.01 17.60
C LEU A 129 -4.17 -4.53 17.62
N LEU A 130 -4.73 -5.08 16.55
CA LEU A 130 -5.00 -6.53 16.43
C LEU A 130 -3.74 -7.28 16.02
N LEU A 131 -2.93 -6.69 15.14
CA LEU A 131 -1.70 -7.28 14.63
C LEU A 131 -0.65 -6.19 14.41
N ASN A 132 0.63 -6.55 14.65
CA ASN A 132 1.80 -5.74 14.29
C ASN A 132 2.97 -6.68 14.02
N ARG A 133 3.12 -7.13 12.77
CA ARG A 133 4.07 -8.19 12.38
C ARG A 133 4.65 -7.94 10.98
N SER A 134 5.85 -8.47 10.75
CA SER A 134 6.38 -8.57 9.40
C SER A 134 5.63 -9.65 8.61
N ILE A 135 5.55 -9.47 7.29
CA ILE A 135 4.96 -10.47 6.40
C ILE A 135 5.71 -11.81 6.51
N ALA A 136 7.03 -11.76 6.63
CA ALA A 136 7.83 -12.96 6.83
C ALA A 136 7.46 -13.73 8.11
N ASP A 137 7.22 -13.03 9.25
CA ASP A 137 6.78 -13.67 10.49
C ASP A 137 5.37 -14.26 10.36
N ILE A 138 4.46 -13.59 9.65
CA ILE A 138 3.11 -14.10 9.41
C ILE A 138 3.18 -15.37 8.54
N CYS A 139 3.87 -15.34 7.41
CA CYS A 139 3.96 -16.46 6.47
C CYS A 139 4.75 -17.65 7.03
N SER A 140 5.70 -17.41 7.95
CA SER A 140 6.39 -18.53 8.64
C SER A 140 5.47 -19.32 9.58
N ARG A 141 4.38 -18.70 10.06
CA ARG A 141 3.45 -19.32 11.01
C ARG A 141 2.14 -19.76 10.36
N LEU A 142 1.68 -19.03 9.38
CA LEU A 142 0.38 -19.24 8.73
C LEU A 142 0.54 -19.50 7.24
N ARG A 143 -0.31 -20.41 6.75
CA ARG A 143 -0.44 -20.76 5.34
C ARG A 143 -1.83 -20.38 4.86
N PHE A 144 -1.90 -19.79 3.67
CA PHE A 144 -3.14 -19.32 3.05
C PHE A 144 -3.41 -20.15 1.80
N GLU A 145 -4.60 -20.78 1.72
CA GLU A 145 -4.95 -21.71 0.65
C GLU A 145 -6.39 -21.51 0.17
N GLU A 146 -6.60 -21.84 -1.11
CA GLU A 146 -7.95 -22.07 -1.65
C GLU A 146 -8.17 -23.58 -1.76
N ARG A 147 -9.22 -24.08 -1.12
CA ARG A 147 -9.60 -25.50 -1.14
C ARG A 147 -10.91 -25.68 -1.90
N PRO A 148 -11.02 -26.65 -2.84
CA PRO A 148 -12.24 -26.88 -3.58
C PRO A 148 -13.41 -27.35 -2.68
N VAL A 149 -14.63 -27.23 -3.20
CA VAL A 149 -15.84 -27.67 -2.51
C VAL A 149 -15.73 -29.14 -2.11
N GLY A 150 -15.96 -29.45 -0.85
CA GLY A 150 -15.88 -30.81 -0.30
C GLY A 150 -14.48 -31.28 0.11
N ALA A 151 -13.45 -30.46 -0.06
CA ALA A 151 -12.14 -30.75 0.51
C ALA A 151 -12.17 -30.74 2.04
N ASP A 152 -11.28 -31.51 2.66
CA ASP A 152 -11.11 -31.50 4.12
C ASP A 152 -10.56 -30.11 4.58
N VAL A 153 -11.19 -29.56 5.61
CA VAL A 153 -10.84 -28.28 6.24
C VAL A 153 -10.66 -28.42 7.75
N SER A 154 -10.50 -29.64 8.24
CA SER A 154 -10.41 -29.94 9.68
C SER A 154 -9.17 -29.34 10.36
N ASP A 155 -8.11 -29.06 9.61
CA ASP A 155 -6.87 -28.41 10.03
C ASP A 155 -6.90 -26.88 9.93
N ALA A 156 -8.00 -26.30 9.43
CA ALA A 156 -8.11 -24.87 9.23
C ALA A 156 -8.37 -24.12 10.56
N LEU A 157 -7.61 -23.07 10.80
CA LEU A 157 -7.80 -22.12 11.90
C LEU A 157 -8.93 -21.13 11.59
N TYR A 158 -9.10 -20.82 10.31
CA TYR A 158 -10.15 -19.93 9.81
C TYR A 158 -10.60 -20.39 8.42
N ILE A 159 -11.91 -20.27 8.16
CA ILE A 159 -12.54 -20.68 6.91
C ILE A 159 -13.47 -19.58 6.44
N GLN A 160 -13.26 -19.14 5.21
CA GLN A 160 -14.15 -18.19 4.52
C GLN A 160 -14.67 -18.84 3.24
N PRO A 161 -16.00 -19.02 3.07
CA PRO A 161 -16.56 -19.51 1.81
C PRO A 161 -16.16 -18.62 0.63
N SER A 162 -15.76 -19.25 -0.48
CA SER A 162 -15.45 -18.60 -1.75
C SER A 162 -16.28 -19.20 -2.88
N PHE A 163 -16.27 -18.57 -4.05
CA PHE A 163 -17.02 -19.07 -5.21
C PHE A 163 -16.55 -20.45 -5.69
N GLN A 164 -15.29 -20.79 -5.49
CA GLN A 164 -14.68 -22.04 -5.94
C GLN A 164 -14.48 -23.06 -4.81
N GLY A 165 -14.89 -22.73 -3.58
CA GLY A 165 -14.71 -23.59 -2.41
C GLY A 165 -14.56 -22.79 -1.13
N ASN A 166 -13.43 -22.96 -0.44
CA ASN A 166 -13.13 -22.27 0.81
C ASN A 166 -11.73 -21.67 0.77
N ALA A 167 -11.61 -20.38 1.09
CA ALA A 167 -10.33 -19.79 1.47
C ALA A 167 -10.06 -20.14 2.93
N VAL A 168 -8.90 -20.69 3.23
CA VAL A 168 -8.56 -21.18 4.57
C VAL A 168 -7.22 -20.62 5.05
N ILE A 169 -7.11 -20.46 6.37
CA ILE A 169 -5.85 -20.18 7.06
C ILE A 169 -5.52 -21.41 7.90
N CYS A 170 -4.32 -21.94 7.75
CA CYS A 170 -3.80 -23.08 8.51
C CYS A 170 -2.45 -22.73 9.14
N HIS A 171 -1.99 -23.56 10.10
CA HIS A 171 -0.60 -23.49 10.55
C HIS A 171 0.37 -23.85 9.43
N ASN A 172 1.48 -23.14 9.32
CA ASN A 172 2.53 -23.43 8.36
C ASN A 172 3.59 -24.37 8.98
N GLU A 173 3.28 -25.66 9.08
CA GLU A 173 4.17 -26.67 9.68
C GLU A 173 5.30 -27.10 8.73
N LYS A 174 5.14 -26.88 7.43
CA LYS A 174 6.06 -27.38 6.37
C LYS A 174 6.95 -26.31 5.79
N ASP A 175 6.86 -25.07 6.31
CA ASP A 175 7.53 -23.89 5.74
C ASP A 175 7.21 -23.69 4.25
N ASP A 176 5.93 -23.95 3.91
CA ASP A 176 5.42 -23.76 2.56
C ASP A 176 5.36 -22.26 2.23
N ASP A 177 5.88 -21.88 1.08
CA ASP A 177 5.82 -20.51 0.58
C ASP A 177 4.44 -20.25 -0.07
N THR A 178 3.50 -19.77 0.71
CA THR A 178 2.17 -19.37 0.23
C THR A 178 2.00 -17.85 0.27
N PRO A 179 1.41 -17.25 -0.77
CA PRO A 179 1.20 -15.82 -0.78
C PRO A 179 0.24 -15.41 0.34
N LEU A 180 0.61 -14.34 1.07
CA LEU A 180 -0.24 -13.77 2.11
C LEU A 180 -1.57 -13.29 1.52
N ASN A 181 -2.68 -13.66 2.14
CA ASN A 181 -4.00 -13.09 1.87
C ASN A 181 -4.40 -12.16 3.02
N LEU A 182 -4.08 -10.86 2.86
CA LEU A 182 -4.33 -9.85 3.90
C LEU A 182 -5.82 -9.67 4.22
N GLU A 183 -6.70 -9.80 3.23
CA GLU A 183 -8.14 -9.68 3.43
C GLU A 183 -8.67 -10.84 4.28
N LEU A 184 -8.23 -12.06 3.97
CA LEU A 184 -8.59 -13.25 4.75
C LEU A 184 -8.05 -13.16 6.19
N LEU A 185 -6.80 -12.68 6.34
CA LEU A 185 -6.17 -12.48 7.64
C LEU A 185 -6.93 -11.42 8.47
N PHE A 186 -7.32 -10.30 7.84
CA PHE A 186 -8.09 -9.25 8.51
C PHE A 186 -9.43 -9.79 9.04
N ASN A 187 -10.19 -10.53 8.20
CA ASN A 187 -11.47 -11.11 8.59
C ASN A 187 -11.30 -12.12 9.74
N ALA A 188 -10.30 -12.98 9.66
CA ALA A 188 -10.00 -13.95 10.72
C ALA A 188 -9.67 -13.26 12.06
N LEU A 189 -8.89 -12.17 12.02
CA LEU A 189 -8.53 -11.43 13.23
C LEU A 189 -9.71 -10.69 13.85
N GLN A 190 -10.66 -10.19 13.04
CA GLN A 190 -11.88 -9.57 13.54
C GLN A 190 -12.80 -10.57 14.24
N GLU A 191 -12.93 -11.79 13.69
CA GLU A 191 -13.82 -12.81 14.27
C GLU A 191 -13.19 -13.51 15.47
N ASN A 192 -11.90 -13.86 15.42
CA ASN A 192 -11.25 -14.60 16.50
C ASN A 192 -9.71 -14.47 16.50
N ALA A 193 -9.20 -13.32 16.89
CA ALA A 193 -7.76 -13.05 16.91
C ALA A 193 -6.92 -14.06 17.73
N ALA A 194 -7.49 -14.67 18.77
CA ALA A 194 -6.78 -15.60 19.66
C ALA A 194 -6.48 -16.96 19.01
N SER A 195 -7.24 -17.36 17.96
CA SER A 195 -7.10 -18.66 17.32
C SER A 195 -5.90 -18.78 16.38
N LEU A 196 -5.35 -17.66 15.91
CA LEU A 196 -4.28 -17.65 14.90
C LEU A 196 -2.88 -17.83 15.49
N GLY A 197 -2.69 -17.67 16.80
CA GLY A 197 -1.37 -17.83 17.45
C GLY A 197 -0.33 -16.76 17.03
N LEU A 198 -0.76 -15.56 16.56
CA LEU A 198 0.07 -14.45 16.10
C LEU A 198 0.42 -13.46 17.21
#